data_87e839cc54f70a4ddffc5e87d061c07e
#
_entry.id   87e839cc54f70a4ddffc5e87d061c07e
#
_cell.length_a   1.000
_cell.length_b   1.000
_cell.length_c   1.000
_cell.angle_alpha   90.00
_cell.angle_beta   90.00
_cell.angle_gamma   90.00
#
_symmetry.space_group_name_H-M   'P 1'
#
loop_
_entity.id
_entity.type
_entity.pdbx_description
1 polymer ?
#
loop_
_entity_poly.entity_id
_entity_poly.type
_entity_poly.pdbx_seq_one_letter_code
_entity_poly.pdbx_strand_id
1 'polypeptide(L)'
;MAAQLGKIYLSPGGMQLIVTKGGPGTISDGDIALLRADAGEKFPDGTKAGTQAVQLGKRYKSADGAVEVLVNKPGPCDLRYEGQPMELKEAKPVPSSD
;
A
#
# COMPACT_ATOMS: atom_id res chain seq x y z
N MET A 1 -13.23 -4.72 -0.28
CA MET A 1 -12.89 -4.49 -1.69
C MET A 1 -11.58 -5.19 -2.01
N ALA A 2 -11.52 -5.82 -3.17
CA ALA A 2 -10.33 -6.56 -3.53
C ALA A 2 -9.18 -5.63 -3.94
N ALA A 3 -7.95 -6.05 -3.67
CA ALA A 3 -6.75 -5.40 -4.19
C ALA A 3 -6.56 -5.90 -5.62
N GLN A 4 -6.88 -5.07 -6.60
CA GLN A 4 -6.89 -5.48 -8.00
C GLN A 4 -5.52 -5.24 -8.65
N LEU A 5 -5.00 -6.27 -9.27
CA LEU A 5 -3.72 -6.23 -9.99
C LEU A 5 -3.73 -5.10 -11.04
N GLY A 6 -2.68 -4.33 -11.06
CA GLY A 6 -2.50 -3.26 -12.04
C GLY A 6 -3.25 -1.98 -11.74
N LYS A 7 -4.00 -1.93 -10.65
CA LYS A 7 -4.74 -0.72 -10.30
C LYS A 7 -3.97 0.15 -9.31
N ILE A 8 -4.17 1.45 -9.41
CA ILE A 8 -3.53 2.43 -8.55
C ILE A 8 -4.50 2.81 -7.43
N TYR A 9 -4.00 2.84 -6.21
CA TYR A 9 -4.77 3.19 -5.03
C TYR A 9 -4.16 4.40 -4.35
N LEU A 10 -5.02 5.20 -3.73
CA LEU A 10 -4.65 6.45 -3.06
C LEU A 10 -4.94 6.35 -1.59
N SER A 11 -4.06 6.92 -0.77
CA SER A 11 -4.29 7.04 0.67
C SER A 11 -4.70 8.46 1.05
N PRO A 12 -5.29 8.64 2.24
CA PRO A 12 -5.66 10.00 2.68
C PRO A 12 -4.48 10.96 2.75
N GLY A 13 -3.28 10.45 3.02
CA GLY A 13 -2.08 11.27 3.14
C GLY A 13 -1.40 11.58 1.82
N GLY A 14 -1.98 11.17 0.69
CA GLY A 14 -1.42 11.45 -0.63
C GLY A 14 -0.47 10.39 -1.16
N MET A 15 -0.28 9.28 -0.46
CA MET A 15 0.51 8.17 -0.96
C MET A 15 -0.24 7.48 -2.08
N GLN A 16 0.49 7.06 -3.11
CA GLN A 16 -0.06 6.25 -4.21
C GLN A 16 0.73 4.98 -4.36
N LEU A 17 0.02 3.90 -4.66
CA LEU A 17 0.66 2.63 -4.96
C LEU A 17 -0.05 1.96 -6.13
N ILE A 18 0.69 1.05 -6.78
CA ILE A 18 0.11 0.18 -7.79
C ILE A 18 0.21 -1.26 -7.27
N VAL A 19 -0.86 -2.02 -7.47
CA VAL A 19 -0.89 -3.42 -7.01
C VAL A 19 -0.14 -4.27 -8.02
N THR A 20 0.91 -4.95 -7.56
CA THR A 20 1.72 -5.84 -8.40
C THR A 20 1.36 -7.30 -8.21
N LYS A 21 0.74 -7.65 -7.07
CA LYS A 21 0.10 -8.94 -6.86
C LYS A 21 -1.23 -8.69 -6.18
N GLY A 22 -2.31 -9.08 -6.82
CA GLY A 22 -3.66 -8.84 -6.32
C GLY A 22 -4.13 -9.90 -5.35
N GLY A 23 -5.19 -9.57 -4.60
CA GLY A 23 -5.83 -10.48 -3.68
C GLY A 23 -7.25 -10.01 -3.35
N PRO A 24 -8.02 -10.85 -2.68
CA PRO A 24 -9.44 -10.54 -2.42
C PRO A 24 -9.66 -9.54 -1.29
N GLY A 25 -8.63 -9.26 -0.49
CA GLY A 25 -8.78 -8.40 0.67
C GLY A 25 -8.60 -6.93 0.37
N THR A 26 -8.73 -6.11 1.40
CA THR A 26 -8.70 -4.66 1.28
C THR A 26 -7.37 -4.11 1.77
N ILE A 27 -6.74 -3.26 0.94
CA ILE A 27 -5.58 -2.46 1.36
C ILE A 27 -6.11 -1.20 2.02
N SER A 28 -5.52 -0.83 3.14
CA SER A 28 -6.01 0.29 3.93
C SER A 28 -4.88 1.11 4.54
N ASP A 29 -5.23 2.32 4.97
CA ASP A 29 -4.41 3.17 5.82
C ASP A 29 -5.02 3.09 7.22
N GLY A 30 -4.41 2.29 8.10
CA GLY A 30 -5.03 1.94 9.37
C GLY A 30 -6.34 1.20 9.12
N ASP A 31 -7.46 1.81 9.50
CA ASP A 31 -8.78 1.24 9.28
C ASP A 31 -9.54 1.91 8.12
N ILE A 32 -8.86 2.74 7.34
CA ILE A 32 -9.47 3.47 6.22
C ILE A 32 -9.07 2.81 4.92
N ALA A 33 -10.04 2.26 4.20
CA ALA A 33 -9.76 1.61 2.91
C ALA A 33 -9.23 2.62 1.91
N LEU A 34 -8.20 2.24 1.16
CA LEU A 34 -7.67 3.08 0.09
C LEU A 34 -8.67 3.17 -1.05
N LEU A 35 -8.65 4.29 -1.77
CA LEU A 35 -9.53 4.51 -2.91
C LEU A 35 -8.77 4.25 -4.21
N ARG A 36 -9.45 3.68 -5.19
CA ARG A 36 -8.87 3.51 -6.51
C ARG A 36 -8.78 4.86 -7.21
N ALA A 37 -7.64 5.11 -7.83
CA ALA A 37 -7.41 6.37 -8.51
C ALA A 37 -8.41 6.61 -9.65
N ASP A 38 -8.88 5.54 -10.29
CA ASP A 38 -9.80 5.65 -11.42
C ASP A 38 -11.28 5.67 -11.01
N ALA A 39 -11.56 5.61 -9.71
CA ALA A 39 -12.94 5.60 -9.23
C ALA A 39 -13.55 7.00 -9.13
N GLY A 40 -12.73 8.04 -9.17
CA GLY A 40 -13.20 9.40 -9.05
C GLY A 40 -13.68 9.79 -7.66
N GLU A 41 -13.41 8.94 -6.67
CA GLU A 41 -13.82 9.19 -5.28
C GLU A 41 -12.76 9.95 -4.53
N LYS A 42 -13.17 10.65 -3.49
CA LYS A 42 -12.26 11.37 -2.62
C LYS A 42 -12.56 11.03 -1.18
N PHE A 43 -11.52 11.12 -0.35
CA PHE A 43 -11.71 10.93 1.08
C PHE A 43 -12.50 12.09 1.65
N PRO A 44 -13.38 11.84 2.64
CA PRO A 44 -14.09 12.91 3.32
C PRO A 44 -13.13 13.89 3.99
N ASP A 45 -13.55 15.14 4.12
CA ASP A 45 -12.76 16.13 4.85
C ASP A 45 -12.54 15.65 6.28
N GLY A 46 -11.33 15.87 6.79
CA GLY A 46 -10.97 15.45 8.12
C GLY A 46 -10.52 14.01 8.24
N THR A 47 -10.45 13.27 7.12
CA THR A 47 -9.89 11.91 7.13
C THR A 47 -8.44 11.96 7.53
N LYS A 48 -8.08 11.20 8.56
CA LYS A 48 -6.72 11.21 9.09
C LYS A 48 -5.87 10.18 8.36
N ALA A 49 -4.69 10.61 7.92
CA ALA A 49 -3.70 9.71 7.38
C ALA A 49 -2.92 9.05 8.51
N GLY A 50 -2.36 7.89 8.22
CA GLY A 50 -1.40 7.27 9.11
C GLY A 50 -0.13 8.10 9.21
N THR A 51 0.73 7.72 10.15
CA THR A 51 1.94 8.52 10.44
C THR A 51 3.21 7.85 9.96
N GLN A 52 3.13 6.64 9.45
CA GLN A 52 4.32 5.92 9.02
C GLN A 52 4.77 6.40 7.65
N ALA A 53 6.07 6.55 7.48
CA ALA A 53 6.63 6.95 6.20
C ALA A 53 6.66 5.76 5.25
N VAL A 54 6.00 5.90 4.11
CA VAL A 54 6.02 4.91 3.05
C VAL A 54 6.97 5.41 1.98
N GLN A 55 7.92 4.56 1.58
CA GLN A 55 9.03 4.99 0.74
C GLN A 55 8.73 4.82 -0.74
N LEU A 56 9.03 5.88 -1.50
CA LEU A 56 8.88 5.84 -2.96
C LEU A 56 9.77 4.77 -3.58
N GLY A 57 9.22 4.05 -4.54
CA GLY A 57 9.97 3.04 -5.28
C GLY A 57 10.17 1.74 -4.54
N LYS A 58 9.62 1.61 -3.35
CA LYS A 58 9.72 0.38 -2.58
C LYS A 58 8.48 -0.46 -2.73
N ARG A 59 8.64 -1.76 -2.60
CA ARG A 59 7.53 -2.71 -2.63
C ARG A 59 7.17 -3.11 -1.22
N TYR A 60 5.88 -3.24 -0.99
CA TYR A 60 5.35 -3.71 0.28
C TYR A 60 4.52 -4.95 0.02
N LYS A 61 4.51 -5.87 0.96
CA LYS A 61 3.78 -7.13 0.82
C LYS A 61 2.94 -7.39 2.06
N SER A 62 1.86 -8.15 1.88
CA SER A 62 1.09 -8.63 3.01
C SER A 62 1.93 -9.64 3.82
N ALA A 63 1.49 -9.89 5.06
CA ALA A 63 2.25 -10.77 5.95
C ALA A 63 2.47 -12.17 5.37
N ASP A 64 1.50 -12.65 4.59
CA ASP A 64 1.61 -13.97 3.94
C ASP A 64 2.25 -13.89 2.54
N GLY A 65 2.60 -12.70 2.07
CA GLY A 65 3.21 -12.53 0.76
C GLY A 65 2.27 -12.63 -0.42
N ALA A 66 0.97 -12.79 -0.19
CA ALA A 66 0.02 -13.00 -1.26
C ALA A 66 -0.26 -11.74 -2.06
N VAL A 67 -0.18 -10.57 -1.43
CA VAL A 67 -0.45 -9.28 -2.05
C VAL A 67 0.81 -8.44 -2.00
N GLU A 68 1.16 -7.83 -3.13
CA GLU A 68 2.30 -6.90 -3.19
C GLU A 68 1.88 -5.62 -3.89
N VAL A 69 2.46 -4.53 -3.44
CA VAL A 69 2.22 -3.22 -4.02
C VAL A 69 3.56 -2.50 -4.22
N LEU A 70 3.60 -1.62 -5.21
CA LEU A 70 4.75 -0.75 -5.46
C LEU A 70 4.31 0.69 -5.22
N VAL A 71 5.03 1.37 -4.34
CA VAL A 71 4.72 2.77 -4.04
C VAL A 71 5.26 3.66 -5.13
N ASN A 72 4.40 4.38 -5.82
CA ASN A 72 4.81 5.28 -6.89
C ASN A 72 4.67 6.76 -6.52
N LYS A 73 4.15 7.06 -5.32
CA LYS A 73 4.15 8.40 -4.77
C LYS A 73 4.22 8.30 -3.25
N PRO A 74 5.19 8.95 -2.60
CA PRO A 74 5.34 8.81 -1.15
C PRO A 74 4.29 9.61 -0.40
N GLY A 75 4.06 9.24 0.84
CA GLY A 75 3.17 9.96 1.73
C GLY A 75 2.97 9.16 3.01
N PRO A 76 2.50 9.81 4.08
CA PRO A 76 2.27 9.09 5.33
C PRO A 76 1.09 8.14 5.18
N CYS A 77 1.28 6.90 5.61
CA CYS A 77 0.25 5.87 5.49
C CYS A 77 0.57 4.71 6.42
N ASP A 78 -0.41 4.30 7.23
CA ASP A 78 -0.30 3.06 8.00
C ASP A 78 -0.79 1.92 7.11
N LEU A 79 0.08 1.47 6.22
CA LEU A 79 -0.28 0.55 5.13
C LEU A 79 -0.60 -0.83 5.67
N ARG A 80 -1.82 -1.28 5.44
CA ARG A 80 -2.32 -2.56 5.93
C ARG A 80 -3.07 -3.31 4.84
N TYR A 81 -3.04 -4.62 4.94
CA TYR A 81 -3.86 -5.50 4.11
C TYR A 81 -4.69 -6.37 5.03
N GLU A 82 -6.01 -6.28 4.92
CA GLU A 82 -6.96 -7.00 5.79
C GLU A 82 -6.66 -6.76 7.26
N GLY A 83 -6.34 -5.52 7.61
CA GLY A 83 -6.06 -5.13 8.99
C GLY A 83 -4.68 -5.48 9.51
N GLN A 84 -3.88 -6.19 8.73
CA GLN A 84 -2.53 -6.58 9.12
C GLN A 84 -1.51 -5.64 8.48
N PRO A 85 -0.50 -5.17 9.24
CA PRO A 85 0.51 -4.29 8.65
C PRO A 85 1.20 -4.96 7.47
N MET A 86 1.36 -4.20 6.38
CA MET A 86 2.16 -4.66 5.25
C MET A 86 3.63 -4.42 5.55
N GLU A 87 4.47 -5.31 5.05
CA GLU A 87 5.89 -5.28 5.32
C GLU A 87 6.66 -4.79 4.12
N LEU A 88 7.73 -4.06 4.36
CA LEU A 88 8.62 -3.64 3.30
C LEU A 88 9.31 -4.86 2.71
N LYS A 89 9.13 -5.06 1.41
CA LYS A 89 9.82 -6.12 0.71
C LYS A 89 11.12 -5.57 0.17
N GLU A 90 12.19 -5.79 0.90
CA GLU A 90 13.50 -5.38 0.43
C GLU A 90 14.09 -6.47 -0.44
N ALA A 91 14.65 -6.05 -1.57
CA ALA A 91 15.52 -6.95 -2.28
C ALA A 91 16.68 -7.25 -1.36
N LYS A 92 16.76 -8.47 -0.87
CA LYS A 92 17.88 -8.85 -0.04
C LYS A 92 19.16 -8.56 -0.80
N PRO A 93 20.05 -7.79 -0.22
CA PRO A 93 21.39 -7.72 -0.79
C PRO A 93 21.86 -9.15 -0.90
N VAL A 94 22.34 -9.48 -2.03
CA VAL A 94 23.05 -10.73 -2.20
C VAL A 94 24.02 -10.78 -1.08
N PRO A 95 23.94 -11.78 -0.21
CA PRO A 95 24.97 -11.96 0.77
C PRO A 95 26.23 -12.11 -0.05
N SER A 96 26.97 -11.10 0.04
CA SER A 96 28.29 -11.22 -0.47
C SER A 96 28.81 -12.44 0.13
N SER A 97 29.04 -13.09 -0.51
CA SER A 97 29.43 -14.05 0.07
C SER A 97 30.41 -13.87 0.65
N ASP A 98 30.15 -13.67 0.85
CA ASP A 98 30.66 -13.37 1.40
C ASP A 98 30.82 -13.58 1.66
#